data_d235ae0892b1b843a231a4878a413cdd
#
_entry.id   d235ae0892b1b843a231a4878a413cdd
#
_cell.length_a   1.000
_cell.length_b   1.000
_cell.length_c   1.000
_cell.angle_alpha   90.00
_cell.angle_beta   90.00
_cell.angle_gamma   90.00
#
_symmetry.space_group_name_H-M   'P 1'
#
loop_
_entity.id
_entity.type
_entity.pdbx_description
1 polymer ?
#
loop_
_entity_poly.entity_id
_entity_poly.type
_entity_poly.pdbx_seq_one_letter_code
_entity_poly.pdbx_strand_id
1 'polypeptide(L)'
;TIVTSGLSKSYAHPGLRIGWIVSGKRFVEEAWAIKDYTTIASSSLSQHIATKVLEPETISKLRSRTKVLLNKNLETLSDWILPYSNHLSFLKPDAGGFAFVEYDMDVNSTDLVHDIRKNEGVFIVPGDSFGIDRYFRIGLGHESNGFSKGLGLLSKGLTRIFPHIFT
;
A
#
# COMPACT_ATOMS: atom_id res chain seq x y z
N THR A 1 1.08 22.73 16.94
CA THR A 1 1.32 21.44 16.28
C THR A 1 0.00 20.69 16.15
N ILE A 2 -0.25 20.10 14.98
CA ILE A 2 -1.40 19.21 14.71
C ILE A 2 -0.82 17.84 14.36
N VAL A 3 -1.24 16.81 15.06
CA VAL A 3 -0.84 15.42 14.80
C VAL A 3 -2.08 14.63 14.41
N THR A 4 -2.01 13.91 13.30
CA THR A 4 -3.06 12.99 12.85
C THR A 4 -2.54 11.57 12.81
N SER A 5 -3.34 10.61 13.22
CA SER A 5 -3.01 9.19 13.13
C SER A 5 -4.27 8.34 13.04
N GLY A 6 -4.13 7.02 12.85
CA GLY A 6 -5.27 6.13 12.77
C GLY A 6 -4.88 4.66 12.68
N LEU A 7 -5.87 3.80 12.79
CA LEU A 7 -5.69 2.35 12.83
C LEU A 7 -5.44 1.72 11.46
N SER A 8 -5.67 2.46 10.37
CA SER A 8 -5.69 1.89 9.01
C SER A 8 -4.33 1.41 8.50
N LYS A 9 -3.24 2.04 8.90
CA LYS A 9 -1.88 1.77 8.36
C LYS A 9 -1.00 1.10 9.41
N SER A 10 -0.46 1.86 10.35
CA SER A 10 0.50 1.36 11.36
C SER A 10 -0.03 0.23 12.24
N TYR A 11 -1.35 0.09 12.36
CA TYR A 11 -1.99 -0.96 13.15
C TYR A 11 -2.68 -2.03 12.29
N ALA A 12 -2.63 -1.90 10.96
CA ALA A 12 -3.22 -2.85 9.99
C ALA A 12 -4.71 -3.15 10.18
N HIS A 13 -5.50 -2.16 10.63
CA HIS A 13 -6.95 -2.27 10.83
C HIS A 13 -7.75 -1.23 10.02
N PRO A 14 -7.65 -1.24 8.68
CA PRO A 14 -8.32 -0.25 7.84
C PRO A 14 -9.85 -0.34 7.90
N GLY A 15 -10.40 -1.53 8.15
CA GLY A 15 -11.83 -1.77 8.23
C GLY A 15 -12.53 -1.11 9.41
N LEU A 16 -11.81 -0.76 10.48
CA LEU A 16 -12.39 -0.10 11.65
C LEU A 16 -12.76 1.36 11.41
N ARG A 17 -12.18 2.02 10.41
CA ARG A 17 -12.44 3.43 10.09
C ARG A 17 -12.22 4.37 11.28
N ILE A 18 -11.22 4.11 12.11
CA ILE A 18 -10.85 4.91 13.29
C ILE A 18 -9.56 5.67 13.02
N GLY A 19 -9.60 6.97 13.29
CA GLY A 19 -8.46 7.87 13.33
C GLY A 19 -8.68 8.94 14.41
N TRP A 20 -7.63 9.69 14.72
CA TRP A 20 -7.66 10.75 15.70
C TRP A 20 -6.79 11.94 15.33
N ILE A 21 -7.11 13.06 15.92
CA ILE A 21 -6.35 14.31 15.82
C ILE A 21 -5.93 14.70 17.24
N VAL A 22 -4.67 15.07 17.41
CA VAL A 22 -4.14 15.65 18.64
C VAL A 22 -3.65 17.05 18.33
N SER A 23 -4.23 18.04 19.00
CA SER A 23 -3.91 19.45 18.79
C SER A 23 -4.33 20.31 19.99
N GLY A 24 -4.09 21.62 19.90
CA GLY A 24 -4.59 22.58 20.86
C GLY A 24 -6.14 22.62 20.92
N LYS A 25 -6.69 22.94 22.07
CA LYS A 25 -8.14 22.91 22.38
C LYS A 25 -8.99 23.58 21.28
N ARG A 26 -8.67 24.82 20.93
CA ARG A 26 -9.41 25.59 19.91
C ARG A 26 -9.52 24.82 18.57
N PHE A 27 -8.43 24.27 18.08
CA PHE A 27 -8.44 23.51 16.83
C PHE A 27 -9.31 22.25 16.92
N VAL A 28 -9.24 21.55 18.07
CA VAL A 28 -10.05 20.33 18.28
C VAL A 28 -11.54 20.67 18.33
N GLU A 29 -11.94 21.77 18.96
CA GLU A 29 -13.33 22.24 19.02
C GLU A 29 -13.86 22.63 17.62
N GLU A 30 -13.07 23.35 16.83
CA GLU A 30 -13.41 23.70 15.45
C GLU A 30 -13.53 22.45 14.55
N ALA A 31 -12.61 21.49 14.67
CA ALA A 31 -12.66 20.22 13.95
C ALA A 31 -13.86 19.36 14.36
N TRP A 32 -14.23 19.36 15.63
CA TRP A 32 -15.41 18.68 16.14
C TRP A 32 -16.70 19.26 15.55
N ALA A 33 -16.83 20.58 15.49
CA ALA A 33 -17.98 21.24 14.89
C ALA A 33 -18.16 20.86 13.40
N ILE A 34 -17.06 20.75 12.63
CA ILE A 34 -17.11 20.30 11.24
C ILE A 34 -17.50 18.80 11.17
N LYS A 35 -17.04 17.99 12.13
CA LYS A 35 -17.34 16.55 12.15
C LYS A 35 -18.84 16.26 12.28
N ASP A 36 -19.59 17.10 12.95
CA ASP A 36 -21.05 16.98 13.09
C ASP A 36 -21.78 17.06 11.73
N TYR A 37 -21.19 17.75 10.75
CA TYR A 37 -21.73 17.82 9.37
C TYR A 37 -21.25 16.67 8.45
N THR A 38 -20.37 15.79 8.93
CA THR A 38 -19.79 14.69 8.12
C THR A 38 -20.23 13.33 8.66
N THR A 39 -19.58 12.84 9.68
CA THR A 39 -19.79 11.47 10.20
C THR A 39 -20.36 11.43 11.61
N ILE A 40 -20.56 12.59 12.26
CA ILE A 40 -21.02 12.76 13.64
C ILE A 40 -20.10 12.03 14.62
N ALA A 41 -20.15 10.68 14.62
CA ALA A 41 -19.31 9.82 15.45
C ALA A 41 -18.81 8.60 14.65
N SER A 42 -17.71 8.03 15.08
CA SER A 42 -17.29 6.72 14.59
C SER A 42 -18.21 5.62 15.15
N SER A 43 -18.37 4.51 14.43
CA SER A 43 -19.16 3.36 14.88
C SER A 43 -18.75 2.93 16.31
N SER A 44 -19.69 2.73 17.19
CA SER A 44 -19.45 2.26 18.57
C SER A 44 -18.79 0.89 18.61
N LEU A 45 -19.15 -0.01 17.68
CA LEU A 45 -18.50 -1.31 17.53
C LEU A 45 -17.00 -1.14 17.15
N SER A 46 -16.71 -0.26 16.21
CA SER A 46 -15.32 0.03 15.82
C SER A 46 -14.52 0.63 16.97
N GLN A 47 -15.13 1.53 17.77
CA GLN A 47 -14.50 2.10 18.96
C GLN A 47 -14.21 1.02 20.00
N HIS A 48 -15.15 0.12 20.26
CA HIS A 48 -14.93 -1.00 21.19
C HIS A 48 -13.78 -1.91 20.74
N ILE A 49 -13.73 -2.29 19.46
CA ILE A 49 -12.60 -3.08 18.92
C ILE A 49 -11.31 -2.27 18.99
N ALA A 50 -11.35 -0.96 18.72
CA ALA A 50 -10.15 -0.11 18.77
C ALA A 50 -9.52 -0.08 20.17
N THR A 51 -10.30 -0.16 21.26
CA THR A 51 -9.73 -0.24 22.63
C THR A 51 -8.86 -1.49 22.80
N LYS A 52 -9.27 -2.62 22.20
CA LYS A 52 -8.49 -3.87 22.24
C LYS A 52 -7.26 -3.81 21.33
N VAL A 53 -7.39 -3.21 20.14
CA VAL A 53 -6.26 -3.02 19.20
C VAL A 53 -5.18 -2.14 19.82
N LEU A 54 -5.58 -1.15 20.63
CA LEU A 54 -4.67 -0.17 21.25
C LEU A 54 -4.07 -0.63 22.59
N GLU A 55 -4.37 -1.83 23.06
CA GLU A 55 -3.67 -2.42 24.20
C GLU A 55 -2.18 -2.63 23.85
N PRO A 56 -1.23 -2.27 24.75
CA PRO A 56 0.21 -2.28 24.44
C PRO A 56 0.71 -3.62 23.90
N GLU A 57 0.24 -4.72 24.47
CA GLU A 57 0.61 -6.08 24.04
C GLU A 57 0.09 -6.40 22.64
N THR A 58 -1.16 -5.99 22.34
CA THR A 58 -1.78 -6.16 21.03
C THR A 58 -1.05 -5.35 19.97
N ILE A 59 -0.72 -4.08 20.24
CA ILE A 59 0.07 -3.22 19.36
C ILE A 59 1.41 -3.89 19.01
N SER A 60 2.12 -4.41 20.00
CA SER A 60 3.41 -5.07 19.81
C SER A 60 3.29 -6.27 18.86
N LYS A 61 2.31 -7.14 19.09
CA LYS A 61 2.02 -8.30 18.23
C LYS A 61 1.67 -7.90 16.79
N LEU A 62 0.81 -6.89 16.63
CA LEU A 62 0.38 -6.40 15.32
C LEU A 62 1.55 -5.80 14.52
N ARG A 63 2.36 -4.98 15.15
CA ARG A 63 3.54 -4.37 14.52
C ARG A 63 4.56 -5.42 14.10
N SER A 64 4.85 -6.38 14.97
CA SER A 64 5.78 -7.48 14.66
C SER A 64 5.29 -8.30 13.46
N ARG A 65 4.02 -8.71 13.47
CA ARG A 65 3.41 -9.43 12.35
C ARG A 65 3.50 -8.66 11.04
N THR A 66 3.13 -7.39 11.07
CA THR A 66 3.15 -6.54 9.88
C THR A 66 4.57 -6.36 9.35
N LYS A 67 5.53 -6.11 10.24
CA LYS A 67 6.94 -5.95 9.86
C LYS A 67 7.50 -7.21 9.19
N VAL A 68 7.23 -8.39 9.75
CA VAL A 68 7.66 -9.68 9.16
C VAL A 68 7.07 -9.86 7.77
N LEU A 69 5.76 -9.63 7.62
CA LEU A 69 5.07 -9.76 6.32
C LEU A 69 5.64 -8.81 5.27
N LEU A 70 5.76 -7.53 5.61
CA LEU A 70 6.24 -6.51 4.67
C LEU A 70 7.69 -6.74 4.25
N ASN A 71 8.57 -7.10 5.18
CA ASN A 71 9.97 -7.40 4.87
C ASN A 71 10.08 -8.61 3.95
N LYS A 72 9.35 -9.70 4.24
CA LYS A 72 9.33 -10.88 3.38
C LYS A 72 8.88 -10.55 1.95
N ASN A 73 7.80 -9.79 1.81
CA ASN A 73 7.30 -9.42 0.48
C ASN A 73 8.23 -8.42 -0.23
N LEU A 74 8.93 -7.56 0.53
CA LEU A 74 9.93 -6.65 -0.03
C LEU A 74 11.16 -7.40 -0.55
N GLU A 75 11.62 -8.45 0.15
CA GLU A 75 12.67 -9.37 -0.33
C GLU A 75 12.20 -10.09 -1.59
N THR A 76 10.99 -10.67 -1.58
CA THR A 76 10.40 -11.32 -2.75
C THR A 76 10.32 -10.37 -3.96
N LEU A 77 9.96 -9.09 -3.75
CA LEU A 77 9.95 -8.08 -4.82
C LEU A 77 11.36 -7.78 -5.33
N SER A 78 12.34 -7.67 -4.43
CA SER A 78 13.73 -7.42 -4.80
C SER A 78 14.28 -8.55 -5.66
N ASP A 79 14.04 -9.81 -5.27
CA ASP A 79 14.45 -11.00 -6.01
C ASP A 79 13.76 -11.07 -7.38
N TRP A 80 12.48 -10.68 -7.44
CA TRP A 80 11.72 -10.63 -8.68
C TRP A 80 12.23 -9.57 -9.66
N ILE A 81 12.68 -8.41 -9.17
CA ILE A 81 13.23 -7.32 -10.01
C ILE A 81 14.65 -7.67 -10.49
N LEU A 82 15.44 -8.39 -9.70
CA LEU A 82 16.87 -8.62 -9.94
C LEU A 82 17.21 -9.11 -11.37
N PRO A 83 16.51 -10.08 -11.97
CA PRO A 83 16.76 -10.50 -13.35
C PRO A 83 16.49 -9.41 -14.39
N TYR A 84 15.66 -8.45 -14.06
CA TYR A 84 15.19 -7.36 -14.94
C TYR A 84 15.77 -6.00 -14.55
N SER A 85 16.85 -5.96 -13.78
CA SER A 85 17.45 -4.74 -13.21
C SER A 85 17.95 -3.71 -14.24
N ASN A 86 18.10 -4.13 -15.52
CA ASN A 86 18.37 -3.21 -16.62
C ASN A 86 17.12 -2.42 -17.07
N HIS A 87 15.92 -2.87 -16.72
CA HIS A 87 14.64 -2.34 -17.18
C HIS A 87 13.67 -1.98 -16.05
N LEU A 88 13.86 -2.60 -14.88
CA LEU A 88 13.07 -2.33 -13.68
C LEU A 88 13.97 -1.90 -12.54
N SER A 89 13.59 -0.84 -11.87
CA SER A 89 14.27 -0.40 -10.66
C SER A 89 13.29 0.09 -9.59
N PHE A 90 13.69 0.10 -8.34
CA PHE A 90 12.95 0.77 -7.28
C PHE A 90 13.87 1.21 -6.15
N LEU A 91 13.51 2.32 -5.53
CA LEU A 91 14.12 2.71 -4.27
C LEU A 91 13.50 1.88 -3.14
N LYS A 92 14.32 1.08 -2.45
CA LYS A 92 13.85 0.27 -1.33
C LYS A 92 13.26 1.18 -0.24
N PRO A 93 11.97 1.01 0.11
CA PRO A 93 11.35 1.86 1.12
C PRO A 93 11.86 1.53 2.53
N ASP A 94 12.18 2.55 3.32
CA ASP A 94 12.53 2.40 4.73
C ASP A 94 11.32 2.06 5.60
N ALA A 95 10.12 2.43 5.15
CA ALA A 95 8.86 2.20 5.84
C ALA A 95 7.67 2.20 4.87
N GLY A 96 6.52 1.76 5.36
CA GLY A 96 5.28 1.72 4.58
C GLY A 96 4.99 0.34 3.99
N GLY A 97 3.85 0.22 3.32
CA GLY A 97 3.33 -1.04 2.80
C GLY A 97 3.26 -1.10 1.28
N PHE A 98 4.08 -0.32 0.57
CA PHE A 98 4.15 -0.34 -0.89
C PHE A 98 5.54 0.06 -1.39
N ALA A 99 5.87 -0.39 -2.60
CA ALA A 99 7.03 0.00 -3.37
C ALA A 99 6.59 0.71 -4.66
N PHE A 100 7.40 1.64 -5.12
CA PHE A 100 7.23 2.34 -6.38
C PHE A 100 8.31 1.82 -7.33
N VAL A 101 7.89 1.14 -8.40
CA VAL A 101 8.79 0.50 -9.37
C VAL A 101 8.82 1.35 -10.62
N GLU A 102 10.01 1.78 -11.00
CA GLU A 102 10.31 2.45 -12.25
C GLU A 102 10.53 1.43 -13.36
N TYR A 103 10.16 1.78 -14.59
CA TYR A 103 10.46 1.00 -15.78
C TYR A 103 10.90 1.90 -16.94
N ASP A 104 11.73 1.39 -17.84
CA ASP A 104 12.30 2.14 -18.97
C ASP A 104 11.61 1.89 -20.32
N MET A 105 10.59 1.01 -20.35
CA MET A 105 9.85 0.71 -21.57
C MET A 105 9.02 1.91 -22.02
N ASP A 106 8.91 2.09 -23.35
CA ASP A 106 8.19 3.22 -23.93
C ASP A 106 6.67 2.94 -24.02
N VAL A 107 6.04 2.92 -22.87
CA VAL A 107 4.60 2.78 -22.69
C VAL A 107 4.15 3.62 -21.49
N ASN A 108 3.01 4.28 -21.63
CA ASN A 108 2.41 5.05 -20.52
C ASN A 108 1.94 4.11 -19.40
N SER A 109 2.10 4.54 -18.15
CA SER A 109 1.83 3.71 -16.95
C SER A 109 0.35 3.34 -16.81
N THR A 110 -0.56 4.20 -17.22
CA THR A 110 -2.00 3.91 -17.20
C THR A 110 -2.34 2.83 -18.23
N ASP A 111 -1.79 2.92 -19.43
CA ASP A 111 -2.03 1.95 -20.50
C ASP A 111 -1.47 0.58 -20.13
N LEU A 112 -0.23 0.53 -19.61
CA LEU A 112 0.41 -0.69 -19.12
C LEU A 112 -0.43 -1.39 -18.06
N VAL A 113 -0.85 -0.64 -17.04
CA VAL A 113 -1.64 -1.19 -15.92
C VAL A 113 -3.02 -1.65 -16.37
N HIS A 114 -3.67 -0.93 -17.26
CA HIS A 114 -4.96 -1.32 -17.83
C HIS A 114 -4.86 -2.61 -18.63
N ASP A 115 -3.81 -2.75 -19.45
CA ASP A 115 -3.60 -3.98 -20.23
C ASP A 115 -3.35 -5.18 -19.33
N ILE A 116 -2.42 -5.07 -18.36
CA ILE A 116 -2.11 -6.15 -17.40
C ILE A 116 -3.35 -6.54 -16.59
N ARG A 117 -4.12 -5.56 -16.10
CA ARG A 117 -5.35 -5.82 -15.36
C ARG A 117 -6.37 -6.58 -16.20
N LYS A 118 -6.54 -6.19 -17.47
CA LYS A 118 -7.52 -6.77 -18.38
C LYS A 118 -7.18 -8.22 -18.75
N ASN A 119 -5.90 -8.49 -19.01
CA ASN A 119 -5.47 -9.78 -19.58
C ASN A 119 -4.98 -10.77 -18.51
N GLU A 120 -4.37 -10.29 -17.42
CA GLU A 120 -3.76 -11.15 -16.38
C GLU A 120 -4.53 -11.08 -15.04
N GLY A 121 -5.49 -10.17 -14.89
CA GLY A 121 -6.28 -10.01 -13.66
C GLY A 121 -5.49 -9.44 -12.47
N VAL A 122 -4.32 -8.84 -12.70
CA VAL A 122 -3.50 -8.20 -11.67
C VAL A 122 -3.79 -6.71 -11.60
N PHE A 123 -4.01 -6.21 -10.39
CA PHE A 123 -4.20 -4.79 -10.16
C PHE A 123 -3.00 -4.19 -9.44
N ILE A 124 -2.27 -3.34 -10.14
CA ILE A 124 -1.25 -2.42 -9.62
C ILE A 124 -1.71 -0.98 -9.89
N VAL A 125 -1.09 0.01 -9.29
CA VAL A 125 -1.51 1.41 -9.48
C VAL A 125 -0.52 2.12 -10.38
N PRO A 126 -0.99 2.76 -11.48
CA PRO A 126 -0.09 3.47 -12.40
C PRO A 126 0.53 4.69 -11.74
N GLY A 127 1.75 5.04 -12.15
CA GLY A 127 2.47 6.21 -11.68
C GLY A 127 1.78 7.54 -12.03
N ASP A 128 1.06 7.58 -13.14
CA ASP A 128 0.23 8.73 -13.54
C ASP A 128 -0.74 9.18 -12.45
N SER A 129 -1.28 8.25 -11.65
CA SER A 129 -2.14 8.59 -10.50
C SER A 129 -1.42 9.44 -9.45
N PHE A 130 -0.10 9.56 -9.55
CA PHE A 130 0.77 10.35 -8.67
C PHE A 130 1.51 11.46 -9.45
N GLY A 131 1.18 11.67 -10.72
CA GLY A 131 1.84 12.65 -11.59
C GLY A 131 3.22 12.23 -12.09
N ILE A 132 3.56 10.95 -12.04
CA ILE A 132 4.87 10.41 -12.46
C ILE A 132 4.62 9.22 -13.40
N ASP A 133 4.83 9.42 -14.70
CA ASP A 133 4.75 8.34 -15.68
C ASP A 133 5.94 7.39 -15.59
N ARG A 134 5.84 6.22 -16.22
CA ARG A 134 6.83 5.14 -16.21
C ARG A 134 7.13 4.55 -14.84
N TYR A 135 6.14 4.64 -13.95
CA TYR A 135 6.16 3.97 -12.63
C TYR A 135 4.87 3.17 -12.43
N PHE A 136 4.96 2.16 -11.59
CA PHE A 136 3.77 1.53 -11.01
C PHE A 136 4.00 1.21 -9.52
N ARG A 137 2.93 1.32 -8.75
CA ARG A 137 2.97 1.05 -7.32
C ARG A 137 2.48 -0.37 -7.03
N ILE A 138 3.30 -1.13 -6.28
CA ILE A 138 2.98 -2.46 -5.78
C ILE A 138 2.70 -2.40 -4.28
N GLY A 139 1.57 -2.99 -3.84
CA GLY A 139 1.24 -3.15 -2.42
C GLY A 139 1.95 -4.36 -1.83
N LEU A 140 2.68 -4.17 -0.73
CA LEU A 140 3.44 -5.21 -0.02
C LEU A 140 2.63 -5.90 1.10
N GLY A 141 1.41 -5.46 1.38
CA GLY A 141 0.60 -5.93 2.51
C GLY A 141 -0.21 -7.20 2.26
N HIS A 142 -0.09 -7.83 1.11
CA HIS A 142 -0.75 -9.09 0.81
C HIS A 142 -0.11 -10.28 1.55
N GLU A 143 -0.89 -11.34 1.76
CA GLU A 143 -0.37 -12.63 2.18
C GLU A 143 0.70 -13.10 1.17
N SER A 144 1.83 -13.68 1.66
CA SER A 144 3.03 -13.87 0.83
C SER A 144 2.82 -14.79 -0.37
N ASN A 145 2.00 -15.83 -0.25
CA ASN A 145 1.71 -16.72 -1.39
C ASN A 145 0.89 -15.98 -2.46
N GLY A 146 -0.11 -15.19 -2.05
CA GLY A 146 -0.87 -14.33 -2.94
C GLY A 146 -0.01 -13.26 -3.62
N PHE A 147 0.94 -12.69 -2.87
CA PHE A 147 1.89 -11.71 -3.39
C PHE A 147 2.80 -12.32 -4.48
N SER A 148 3.41 -13.47 -4.22
CA SER A 148 4.26 -14.17 -5.20
C SER A 148 3.48 -14.58 -6.45
N LYS A 149 2.24 -15.06 -6.28
CA LYS A 149 1.35 -15.36 -7.41
C LYS A 149 1.05 -14.10 -8.24
N GLY A 150 0.80 -12.97 -7.59
CA GLY A 150 0.58 -11.68 -8.24
C GLY A 150 1.77 -11.24 -9.08
N LEU A 151 3.01 -11.37 -8.55
CA LEU A 151 4.23 -11.08 -9.29
C LEU A 151 4.41 -12.02 -10.49
N GLY A 152 4.10 -13.31 -10.37
CA GLY A 152 4.13 -14.25 -11.49
C GLY A 152 3.16 -13.88 -12.61
N LEU A 153 1.95 -13.44 -12.28
CA LEU A 153 0.99 -12.95 -13.26
C LEU A 153 1.45 -11.61 -13.87
N LEU A 154 2.08 -10.74 -13.10
CA LEU A 154 2.69 -9.50 -13.61
C LEU A 154 3.81 -9.81 -14.60
N SER A 155 4.70 -10.76 -14.28
CA SER A 155 5.73 -11.24 -15.23
C SER A 155 5.11 -11.73 -16.53
N LYS A 156 4.06 -12.55 -16.45
CA LYS A 156 3.35 -13.05 -17.64
C LYS A 156 2.82 -11.90 -18.52
N GLY A 157 2.24 -10.86 -17.92
CA GLY A 157 1.78 -9.67 -18.63
C GLY A 157 2.93 -8.91 -19.29
N LEU A 158 4.01 -8.68 -18.54
CA LEU A 158 5.20 -8.00 -19.06
C LEU A 158 5.86 -8.80 -20.20
N THR A 159 6.01 -10.12 -20.07
CA THR A 159 6.53 -11.00 -21.13
C THR A 159 5.67 -10.94 -22.40
N ARG A 160 4.34 -10.91 -22.25
CA ARG A 160 3.41 -10.80 -23.39
C ARG A 160 3.55 -9.47 -24.12
N ILE A 161 3.71 -8.36 -23.36
CA ILE A 161 3.82 -7.02 -23.94
C ILE A 161 5.23 -6.75 -24.48
N PHE A 162 6.25 -7.22 -23.76
CA PHE A 162 7.67 -6.99 -24.06
C PHE A 162 8.47 -8.30 -24.13
N PRO A 163 8.19 -9.19 -25.10
CA PRO A 163 8.80 -10.53 -25.17
C PRO A 163 10.32 -10.53 -25.36
N HIS A 164 10.91 -9.40 -25.77
CA HIS A 164 12.37 -9.28 -25.91
C HIS A 164 13.10 -8.89 -24.64
N ILE A 165 12.36 -8.47 -23.61
CA ILE A 165 12.90 -8.02 -22.34
C ILE A 165 12.66 -9.04 -21.23
N PHE A 166 11.44 -9.56 -21.17
CA PHE A 166 10.98 -10.48 -20.13
C PHE A 166 10.87 -11.90 -20.70
N THR A 167 11.95 -12.64 -20.70
CA THR A 167 12.04 -14.06 -21.16
C THR A 167 12.26 -15.01 -19.98
#